data_ec4436a4f60cb0e03403b6881532c6f6
#
_entry.id   ec4436a4f60cb0e03403b6881532c6f6
#
_cell.length_a   1.000
_cell.length_b   1.000
_cell.length_c   1.000
_cell.angle_alpha   90.00
_cell.angle_beta   90.00
_cell.angle_gamma   90.00
#
_symmetry.space_group_name_H-M   'P 1'
#
loop_
_entity.id
_entity.type
_entity.pdbx_description
1 polymer ?
#
loop_
_entity_poly.entity_id
_entity_poly.type
_entity_poly.pdbx_seq_one_letter_code
_entity_poly.pdbx_strand_id
1 'polypeptide(L)'
;MNENNNASSQKHPFRGGQGGTLTKAVRLYGKKDLRLEEFELPQITEDEILAKVVSDSICMSSYKAAEQASDHKRVPNDIVENPVIIGHEFAGELIQVGANWQHKFRVGQKFSIQPAIYYEGGPVGVLSAPGYSYRFIGGDATYVVIPKDVLIQDCLLVYNGPGFYPASLA
;
A
#
# COMPACT_ATOMS: atom_id res chain seq x y z
N MET A 1 -11.86 30.52 16.07
CA MET A 1 -11.35 29.35 16.80
C MET A 1 -10.82 28.39 15.76
N ASN A 2 -9.49 28.34 15.62
CA ASN A 2 -8.83 27.52 14.63
C ASN A 2 -8.57 26.15 15.27
N GLU A 3 -9.32 25.15 14.87
CA GLU A 3 -8.97 23.77 15.16
C GLU A 3 -8.01 23.26 14.08
N ASN A 4 -6.74 23.20 14.48
CA ASN A 4 -5.70 22.51 13.72
C ASN A 4 -6.00 21.01 13.69
N ASN A 5 -6.63 20.55 12.62
CA ASN A 5 -6.65 19.13 12.28
C ASN A 5 -5.24 18.71 11.84
N ASN A 6 -4.44 18.36 12.84
CA ASN A 6 -3.16 17.74 12.67
C ASN A 6 -3.39 16.26 12.29
N ALA A 7 -3.68 16.01 11.01
CA ALA A 7 -3.64 14.65 10.48
C ALA A 7 -2.18 14.18 10.64
N SER A 8 -1.95 13.37 11.66
CA SER A 8 -0.67 12.73 11.91
C SER A 8 -0.33 11.89 10.69
N SER A 9 0.52 12.44 9.80
CA SER A 9 1.20 11.64 8.80
C SER A 9 1.91 10.53 9.58
N GLN A 10 1.50 9.29 9.39
CA GLN A 10 2.14 8.15 10.02
C GLN A 10 3.57 8.08 9.49
N LYS A 11 4.47 8.77 10.17
CA LYS A 11 5.90 8.58 10.02
C LYS A 11 6.20 7.19 10.58
N HIS A 12 6.10 6.16 9.74
CA HIS A 12 6.76 4.91 10.07
C HIS A 12 8.25 5.22 10.12
N PRO A 13 8.87 5.20 11.31
CA PRO A 13 10.30 5.40 11.40
C PRO A 13 10.96 4.32 10.55
N PHE A 14 11.93 4.73 9.73
CA PHE A 14 12.79 3.80 9.00
C PHE A 14 13.43 2.86 10.03
N ARG A 15 12.87 1.67 10.18
CA ARG A 15 13.46 0.62 11.02
C ARG A 15 14.49 -0.12 10.17
N GLY A 16 15.64 0.53 9.97
CA GLY A 16 16.83 -0.13 9.48
C GLY A 16 17.29 -1.12 10.55
N GLY A 17 17.07 -2.40 10.34
CA GLY A 17 17.51 -3.43 11.27
C GLY A 17 17.25 -4.82 10.68
N GLN A 18 18.31 -5.46 10.25
CA GLN A 18 18.54 -6.89 10.03
C GLN A 18 17.36 -7.69 9.43
N GLY A 19 17.41 -7.91 8.10
CA GLY A 19 16.66 -8.99 7.46
C GLY A 19 15.27 -8.65 6.98
N GLY A 20 15.06 -7.45 6.43
CA GLY A 20 13.84 -7.08 5.73
C GLY A 20 13.69 -7.83 4.39
N THR A 21 12.47 -7.96 3.90
CA THR A 21 12.22 -8.54 2.58
C THR A 21 12.65 -7.55 1.50
N LEU A 22 13.54 -7.98 0.59
CA LEU A 22 13.94 -7.17 -0.56
C LEU A 22 12.75 -7.07 -1.53
N THR A 23 12.39 -5.85 -1.90
CA THR A 23 11.37 -5.58 -2.91
C THR A 23 11.92 -4.77 -4.05
N LYS A 24 11.39 -5.02 -5.26
CA LYS A 24 11.62 -4.20 -6.44
C LYS A 24 10.31 -3.50 -6.77
N ALA A 25 10.31 -2.17 -6.80
CA ALA A 25 9.09 -1.40 -6.95
C ALA A 25 9.26 -0.13 -7.78
N VAL A 26 8.19 0.32 -8.42
CA VAL A 26 8.11 1.64 -9.03
C VAL A 26 7.64 2.65 -8.00
N ARG A 27 8.46 3.67 -7.76
CA ARG A 27 8.19 4.70 -6.75
C ARG A 27 8.05 6.07 -7.39
N LEU A 28 7.09 6.84 -6.87
CA LEU A 28 6.81 8.22 -7.29
C LEU A 28 7.57 9.19 -6.38
N TYR A 29 8.42 10.03 -6.99
CA TYR A 29 9.23 11.05 -6.33
C TYR A 29 8.75 12.48 -6.62
N GLY A 30 8.04 12.66 -7.73
CA GLY A 30 7.56 13.99 -8.17
C GLY A 30 6.76 13.86 -9.46
N LYS A 31 6.37 14.98 -10.05
CA LYS A 31 5.63 14.99 -11.31
C LYS A 31 6.44 14.31 -12.41
N LYS A 32 5.89 13.23 -12.96
CA LYS A 32 6.52 12.40 -14.01
C LYS A 32 7.86 11.78 -13.59
N ASP A 33 8.17 11.76 -12.31
CA ASP A 33 9.39 11.17 -11.77
C ASP A 33 9.08 9.83 -11.11
N LEU A 34 9.02 8.79 -11.94
CA LEU A 34 8.84 7.40 -11.56
C LEU A 34 10.18 6.68 -11.65
N ARG A 35 10.59 6.00 -10.59
CA ARG A 35 11.86 5.28 -10.51
C ARG A 35 11.63 3.84 -10.13
N LEU A 36 12.25 2.91 -10.88
CA LEU A 36 12.32 1.50 -10.52
C LEU A 36 13.50 1.29 -9.59
N GLU A 37 13.23 0.80 -8.38
CA GLU A 37 14.24 0.65 -7.33
C GLU A 37 14.12 -0.70 -6.63
N GLU A 38 15.24 -1.16 -6.08
CA GLU A 38 15.29 -2.26 -5.12
C GLU A 38 15.64 -1.71 -3.74
N PHE A 39 14.86 -2.10 -2.73
CA PHE A 39 15.09 -1.71 -1.34
C PHE A 39 14.48 -2.73 -0.37
N GLU A 40 14.93 -2.70 0.88
CA GLU A 40 14.38 -3.55 1.93
C GLU A 40 13.10 -2.93 2.50
N LEU A 41 12.03 -3.73 2.53
CA LEU A 41 10.83 -3.40 3.28
C LEU A 41 11.11 -3.48 4.79
N PRO A 42 10.44 -2.67 5.62
CA PRO A 42 10.52 -2.84 7.07
C PRO A 42 9.97 -4.22 7.46
N GLN A 43 10.48 -4.75 8.57
CA GLN A 43 9.82 -5.90 9.20
C GLN A 43 8.39 -5.50 9.60
N ILE A 44 7.45 -6.39 9.36
CA ILE A 44 6.06 -6.15 9.73
C ILE A 44 5.91 -6.11 11.25
N THR A 45 4.99 -5.28 11.69
CA THR A 45 4.51 -5.25 13.07
C THR A 45 3.43 -6.33 13.29
N GLU A 46 2.95 -6.45 14.53
CA GLU A 46 1.83 -7.34 14.86
C GLU A 46 0.52 -6.94 14.15
N ASP A 47 0.42 -5.68 13.70
CA ASP A 47 -0.75 -5.09 13.04
C ASP A 47 -0.66 -5.07 11.49
N GLU A 48 0.38 -5.67 10.90
CA GLU A 48 0.63 -5.60 9.46
C GLU A 48 0.73 -6.98 8.82
N ILE A 49 0.69 -7.01 7.49
CA ILE A 49 0.85 -8.25 6.70
C ILE A 49 1.90 -8.00 5.60
N LEU A 50 2.86 -8.92 5.46
CA LEU A 50 3.73 -8.98 4.29
C LEU A 50 3.03 -9.78 3.18
N ALA A 51 3.00 -9.22 1.98
CA ALA A 51 2.39 -9.86 0.83
C ALA A 51 3.30 -9.82 -0.40
N LYS A 52 3.20 -10.85 -1.24
CA LYS A 52 3.77 -10.91 -2.58
C LYS A 52 2.72 -10.44 -3.58
N VAL A 53 3.05 -9.47 -4.40
CA VAL A 53 2.21 -9.06 -5.53
C VAL A 53 2.43 -10.03 -6.69
N VAL A 54 1.35 -10.45 -7.32
CA VAL A 54 1.36 -11.36 -8.49
C VAL A 54 0.87 -10.65 -9.75
N SER A 55 -0.09 -9.75 -9.62
CA SER A 55 -0.62 -8.95 -10.72
C SER A 55 -1.08 -7.58 -10.25
N ASP A 56 -0.91 -6.59 -11.10
CA ASP A 56 -1.50 -5.26 -10.97
C ASP A 56 -2.14 -4.85 -12.28
N SER A 57 -3.13 -3.98 -12.25
CA SER A 57 -3.74 -3.43 -13.45
C SER A 57 -3.30 -2.00 -13.70
N ILE A 58 -3.00 -1.70 -14.98
CA ILE A 58 -2.63 -0.34 -15.39
C ILE A 58 -3.89 0.52 -15.44
N CYS A 59 -4.07 1.35 -14.41
CA CYS A 59 -5.21 2.24 -14.30
C CYS A 59 -4.84 3.69 -14.63
N MET A 60 -5.74 4.40 -15.31
CA MET A 60 -5.57 5.84 -15.59
C MET A 60 -5.45 6.70 -14.33
N SER A 61 -5.93 6.20 -13.20
CA SER A 61 -5.77 6.89 -11.91
C SER A 61 -4.31 6.92 -11.44
N SER A 62 -3.54 5.85 -11.66
CA SER A 62 -2.09 5.83 -11.40
C SER A 62 -1.35 6.80 -12.32
N TYR A 63 -1.74 6.88 -13.60
CA TYR A 63 -1.21 7.88 -14.52
C TYR A 63 -1.46 9.30 -14.02
N LYS A 64 -2.69 9.61 -13.57
CA LYS A 64 -3.01 10.95 -13.02
C LYS A 64 -2.18 11.26 -11.77
N ALA A 65 -1.96 10.28 -10.89
CA ALA A 65 -1.10 10.46 -9.72
C ALA A 65 0.35 10.78 -10.13
N ALA A 66 0.88 10.10 -11.15
CA ALA A 66 2.21 10.36 -11.68
C ALA A 66 2.33 11.74 -12.33
N GLU A 67 1.31 12.20 -13.08
CA GLU A 67 1.28 13.53 -13.70
C GLU A 67 1.20 14.65 -12.67
N GLN A 68 0.41 14.46 -11.60
CA GLN A 68 0.09 15.49 -10.62
C GLN A 68 1.02 15.47 -9.41
N ALA A 69 1.55 14.30 -9.04
CA ALA A 69 2.34 14.10 -7.83
C ALA A 69 1.62 14.70 -6.60
N SER A 70 2.28 15.55 -5.83
CA SER A 70 1.72 16.17 -4.62
C SER A 70 0.51 17.09 -4.88
N ASP A 71 0.20 17.45 -6.11
CA ASP A 71 -1.05 18.15 -6.44
C ASP A 71 -2.25 17.20 -6.49
N HIS A 72 -2.01 15.88 -6.53
CA HIS A 72 -3.05 14.89 -6.45
C HIS A 72 -3.47 14.69 -5.00
N LYS A 73 -4.77 14.81 -4.68
CA LYS A 73 -5.32 14.79 -3.31
C LYS A 73 -4.93 13.59 -2.44
N ARG A 74 -4.56 12.46 -3.05
CA ARG A 74 -4.16 11.22 -2.35
C ARG A 74 -2.66 11.03 -2.25
N VAL A 75 -1.87 11.89 -2.88
CA VAL A 75 -0.40 11.79 -2.86
C VAL A 75 0.14 12.75 -1.79
N PRO A 76 0.99 12.28 -0.88
CA PRO A 76 1.58 13.13 0.15
C PRO A 76 2.47 14.24 -0.43
N ASN A 77 2.64 15.32 0.35
CA ASN A 77 3.48 16.46 -0.07
C ASN A 77 4.98 16.21 0.11
N ASP A 78 5.35 15.15 0.82
CA ASP A 78 6.75 14.84 1.17
C ASP A 78 7.32 13.66 0.36
N ILE A 79 6.77 13.40 -0.84
CA ILE A 79 7.19 12.25 -1.66
C ILE A 79 8.62 12.32 -2.18
N VAL A 80 9.24 13.50 -2.19
CA VAL A 80 10.66 13.65 -2.55
C VAL A 80 11.55 12.93 -1.53
N GLU A 81 11.26 13.09 -0.25
CA GLU A 81 11.96 12.45 0.87
C GLU A 81 11.37 11.08 1.22
N ASN A 82 10.08 10.92 1.00
CA ASN A 82 9.31 9.73 1.38
C ASN A 82 8.51 9.19 0.19
N PRO A 83 9.18 8.68 -0.86
CA PRO A 83 8.52 8.25 -2.09
C PRO A 83 7.55 7.10 -1.82
N VAL A 84 6.44 7.10 -2.56
CA VAL A 84 5.36 6.11 -2.44
C VAL A 84 5.42 5.09 -3.56
N ILE A 85 5.01 3.85 -3.30
CA ILE A 85 4.82 2.84 -4.34
C ILE A 85 3.48 3.12 -5.01
N ILE A 86 3.46 3.12 -6.34
CA ILE A 86 2.22 3.30 -7.12
C ILE A 86 1.58 1.95 -7.50
N GLY A 87 0.42 2.00 -8.17
CA GLY A 87 -0.39 0.82 -8.48
C GLY A 87 -1.40 0.53 -7.38
N HIS A 88 -2.69 0.59 -7.69
CA HIS A 88 -3.73 0.52 -6.67
C HIS A 88 -4.79 -0.59 -6.91
N GLU A 89 -4.66 -1.34 -7.99
CA GLU A 89 -5.57 -2.43 -8.36
C GLU A 89 -4.77 -3.72 -8.48
N PHE A 90 -4.34 -4.29 -7.36
CA PHE A 90 -3.44 -5.43 -7.35
C PHE A 90 -3.95 -6.62 -6.53
N ALA A 91 -3.39 -7.77 -6.86
CA ALA A 91 -3.68 -9.04 -6.24
C ALA A 91 -2.39 -9.82 -5.98
N GLY A 92 -2.44 -10.73 -5.02
CA GLY A 92 -1.26 -11.48 -4.65
C GLY A 92 -1.50 -12.57 -3.63
N GLU A 93 -0.47 -12.85 -2.84
CA GLU A 93 -0.47 -13.91 -1.83
C GLU A 93 0.13 -13.39 -0.52
N LEU A 94 -0.49 -13.76 0.61
CA LEU A 94 -0.04 -13.40 1.95
C LEU A 94 1.17 -14.26 2.33
N ILE A 95 2.29 -13.61 2.66
CA ILE A 95 3.57 -14.29 2.96
C ILE A 95 3.83 -14.35 4.47
N GLN A 96 3.46 -13.30 5.20
CA GLN A 96 3.56 -13.26 6.66
C GLN A 96 2.39 -12.46 7.21
N VAL A 97 1.81 -12.94 8.32
CA VAL A 97 0.65 -12.32 8.97
C VAL A 97 1.01 -11.93 10.39
N GLY A 98 0.85 -10.67 10.72
CA GLY A 98 1.06 -10.13 12.06
C GLY A 98 0.14 -10.79 13.10
N ALA A 99 0.60 -10.88 14.34
CA ALA A 99 -0.06 -11.65 15.39
C ALA A 99 -1.53 -11.27 15.60
N ASN A 100 -1.84 -9.97 15.50
CA ASN A 100 -3.19 -9.45 15.71
C ASN A 100 -4.19 -9.86 14.62
N TRP A 101 -3.71 -10.34 13.47
CA TRP A 101 -4.53 -10.72 12.32
C TRP A 101 -4.60 -12.23 12.03
N GLN A 102 -3.86 -13.05 12.76
CA GLN A 102 -3.83 -14.51 12.57
C GLN A 102 -5.17 -15.20 12.82
N HIS A 103 -6.09 -14.55 13.53
CA HIS A 103 -7.45 -15.04 13.71
C HIS A 103 -8.29 -14.96 12.41
N LYS A 104 -7.94 -14.04 11.50
CA LYS A 104 -8.71 -13.73 10.28
C LYS A 104 -7.99 -14.15 9.00
N PHE A 105 -6.66 -14.02 8.94
CA PHE A 105 -5.84 -14.26 7.75
C PHE A 105 -4.82 -15.38 7.96
N ARG A 106 -4.41 -16.03 6.87
CA ARG A 106 -3.41 -17.11 6.88
C ARG A 106 -2.39 -16.92 5.76
N VAL A 107 -1.16 -17.32 6.01
CA VAL A 107 -0.10 -17.42 4.99
C VAL A 107 -0.58 -18.31 3.84
N GLY A 108 -0.27 -17.94 2.62
CA GLY A 108 -0.66 -18.64 1.40
C GLY A 108 -2.05 -18.28 0.87
N GLN A 109 -2.86 -17.47 1.60
CA GLN A 109 -4.12 -16.99 1.07
C GLN A 109 -3.86 -15.99 -0.07
N LYS A 110 -4.66 -16.12 -1.13
CA LYS A 110 -4.72 -15.17 -2.21
C LYS A 110 -5.59 -13.99 -1.81
N PHE A 111 -5.22 -12.81 -2.28
CA PHE A 111 -5.96 -11.60 -1.99
C PHE A 111 -6.10 -10.71 -3.22
N SER A 112 -7.10 -9.85 -3.19
CA SER A 112 -7.19 -8.61 -3.94
C SER A 112 -7.35 -7.46 -2.97
N ILE A 113 -6.91 -6.27 -3.33
CA ILE A 113 -7.04 -5.09 -2.48
C ILE A 113 -8.18 -4.19 -2.95
N GLN A 114 -8.94 -3.64 -2.01
CA GLN A 114 -9.87 -2.57 -2.30
C GLN A 114 -9.10 -1.24 -2.35
N PRO A 115 -9.01 -0.56 -3.52
CA PRO A 115 -8.15 0.60 -3.69
C PRO A 115 -8.66 1.87 -3.00
N ALA A 116 -9.96 1.98 -2.76
CA ALA A 116 -10.59 3.16 -2.18
C ALA A 116 -11.01 2.90 -0.73
N ILE A 117 -10.04 2.92 0.20
CA ILE A 117 -10.32 2.72 1.63
C ILE A 117 -10.80 3.97 2.34
N TYR A 118 -10.59 5.15 1.75
CA TYR A 118 -11.09 6.41 2.28
C TYR A 118 -12.50 6.71 1.76
N TYR A 119 -13.39 7.08 2.67
CA TYR A 119 -14.67 7.71 2.35
C TYR A 119 -14.94 8.86 3.35
N GLU A 120 -15.73 9.84 2.95
CA GLU A 120 -16.05 10.99 3.78
C GLU A 120 -16.77 10.53 5.06
N GLY A 121 -16.28 11.00 6.22
CA GLY A 121 -16.77 10.55 7.53
C GLY A 121 -16.26 9.18 7.98
N GLY A 122 -15.40 8.53 7.21
CA GLY A 122 -14.75 7.28 7.60
C GLY A 122 -13.60 7.49 8.59
N PRO A 123 -13.10 6.40 9.21
CA PRO A 123 -12.08 6.47 10.25
C PRO A 123 -10.66 6.71 9.71
N VAL A 124 -10.43 6.63 8.40
CA VAL A 124 -9.14 6.88 7.77
C VAL A 124 -9.20 8.13 6.87
N GLY A 125 -8.07 8.82 6.75
CA GLY A 125 -7.96 10.05 5.96
C GLY A 125 -7.75 9.80 4.47
N VAL A 126 -7.82 10.87 3.68
CA VAL A 126 -7.63 10.84 2.22
C VAL A 126 -6.23 10.34 1.81
N LEU A 127 -5.23 10.49 2.70
CA LEU A 127 -3.88 9.97 2.53
C LEU A 127 -3.72 8.51 2.98
N SER A 128 -4.82 7.79 3.20
CA SER A 128 -4.83 6.35 3.48
C SER A 128 -5.28 5.59 2.23
N ALA A 129 -4.51 5.71 1.14
CA ALA A 129 -4.83 5.12 -0.15
C ALA A 129 -3.67 4.25 -0.68
N PRO A 130 -3.81 2.90 -0.67
CA PRO A 130 -2.83 2.00 -1.27
C PRO A 130 -2.53 2.39 -2.73
N GLY A 131 -1.24 2.37 -3.09
CA GLY A 131 -0.81 2.76 -4.42
C GLY A 131 -0.80 4.27 -4.72
N TYR A 132 -0.99 5.11 -3.67
CA TYR A 132 -0.95 6.57 -3.77
C TYR A 132 -0.23 7.22 -2.58
N SER A 133 -0.51 6.76 -1.35
CA SER A 133 -0.14 7.48 -0.13
C SER A 133 0.93 6.79 0.69
N TYR A 134 1.07 5.48 0.54
CA TYR A 134 1.93 4.68 1.40
C TYR A 134 3.28 4.40 0.77
N ARG A 135 4.32 4.39 1.60
CA ARG A 135 5.70 4.12 1.17
C ARG A 135 5.94 2.66 0.77
N PHE A 136 5.18 1.73 1.34
CA PHE A 136 5.46 0.30 1.30
C PHE A 136 4.29 -0.55 0.78
N ILE A 137 3.24 0.08 0.23
CA ILE A 137 2.14 -0.63 -0.41
C ILE A 137 1.70 0.05 -1.71
N GLY A 138 1.72 -0.73 -2.77
CA GLY A 138 1.28 -0.41 -4.13
C GLY A 138 1.54 -1.60 -5.03
N GLY A 139 0.76 -1.74 -6.10
CA GLY A 139 0.79 -2.92 -6.96
C GLY A 139 2.01 -3.02 -7.85
N ASP A 140 2.64 -1.89 -8.19
CA ASP A 140 3.88 -1.87 -8.99
C ASP A 140 5.10 -2.27 -8.13
N ALA A 141 4.99 -3.40 -7.43
CA ALA A 141 6.04 -3.95 -6.57
C ALA A 141 6.06 -5.47 -6.56
N THR A 142 7.16 -6.08 -6.13
CA THR A 142 7.25 -7.55 -5.95
C THR A 142 6.72 -7.98 -4.59
N TYR A 143 7.01 -7.23 -3.54
CA TYR A 143 6.51 -7.42 -2.18
C TYR A 143 6.07 -6.09 -1.59
N VAL A 144 5.09 -6.16 -0.70
CA VAL A 144 4.48 -4.98 -0.05
C VAL A 144 4.16 -5.28 1.41
N VAL A 145 4.09 -4.23 2.21
CA VAL A 145 3.56 -4.30 3.57
C VAL A 145 2.14 -3.73 3.56
N ILE A 146 1.16 -4.57 3.86
CA ILE A 146 -0.24 -4.16 3.98
C ILE A 146 -0.44 -3.56 5.36
N PRO A 147 -0.78 -2.25 5.45
CA PRO A 147 -0.86 -1.55 6.72
C PRO A 147 -2.18 -1.85 7.46
N LYS A 148 -2.18 -1.58 8.74
CA LYS A 148 -3.34 -1.70 9.62
C LYS A 148 -4.60 -1.04 9.06
N ASP A 149 -4.48 0.13 8.44
CA ASP A 149 -5.61 0.90 7.90
C ASP A 149 -6.43 0.10 6.87
N VAL A 150 -5.75 -0.65 6.01
CA VAL A 150 -6.39 -1.55 5.03
C VAL A 150 -7.14 -2.68 5.74
N LEU A 151 -6.54 -3.22 6.80
CA LEU A 151 -7.04 -4.41 7.50
C LEU A 151 -8.26 -4.08 8.37
N ILE A 152 -8.24 -2.96 9.08
CA ILE A 152 -9.38 -2.52 9.93
C ILE A 152 -10.58 -2.05 9.12
N GLN A 153 -10.39 -1.67 7.84
CA GLN A 153 -11.45 -1.28 6.94
C GLN A 153 -12.02 -2.44 6.10
N ASP A 154 -11.59 -3.67 6.39
CA ASP A 154 -11.97 -4.86 5.61
C ASP A 154 -11.66 -4.76 4.10
N CYS A 155 -10.63 -3.98 3.74
CA CYS A 155 -10.27 -3.71 2.37
C CYS A 155 -9.26 -4.72 1.79
N LEU A 156 -8.87 -5.74 2.55
CA LEU A 156 -8.13 -6.90 2.07
C LEU A 156 -9.10 -8.05 1.82
N LEU A 157 -9.40 -8.29 0.54
CA LEU A 157 -10.37 -9.28 0.10
C LEU A 157 -9.66 -10.61 -0.19
N VAL A 158 -9.79 -11.59 0.70
CA VAL A 158 -9.16 -12.92 0.52
C VAL A 158 -10.09 -13.90 -0.17
N TYR A 159 -9.53 -14.79 -0.97
CA TYR A 159 -10.25 -15.89 -1.61
C TYR A 159 -9.41 -17.17 -1.64
N ASN A 160 -10.08 -18.33 -1.73
CA ASN A 160 -9.47 -19.66 -1.63
C ASN A 160 -9.67 -20.51 -2.89
N GLY A 161 -10.07 -19.90 -4.02
CA GLY A 161 -10.34 -20.64 -5.27
C GLY A 161 -9.06 -21.05 -6.02
N PRO A 162 -9.12 -22.10 -6.85
CA PRO A 162 -8.10 -22.34 -7.86
C PRO A 162 -8.18 -21.23 -8.93
N GLY A 163 -7.07 -20.87 -9.51
CA GLY A 163 -7.02 -19.93 -10.62
C GLY A 163 -6.14 -18.74 -10.36
N PHE A 164 -6.27 -17.71 -11.20
CA PHE A 164 -5.38 -16.58 -11.15
C PHE A 164 -5.71 -15.59 -10.06
N TYR A 165 -4.88 -14.58 -10.02
CA TYR A 165 -4.97 -13.41 -9.22
C TYR A 165 -5.56 -12.28 -10.07
N PRO A 166 -6.90 -12.13 -10.16
CA PRO A 166 -7.49 -11.08 -10.98
C PRO A 166 -7.36 -9.75 -10.27
N ALA A 167 -6.36 -8.96 -10.64
CA ALA A 167 -6.24 -7.58 -10.17
C ALA A 167 -7.51 -6.76 -10.51
N SER A 168 -8.21 -7.15 -11.57
CA SER A 168 -9.48 -6.55 -11.99
C SER A 168 -10.68 -6.84 -11.07
N LEU A 169 -10.51 -7.61 -10.00
CA LEU A 169 -11.52 -7.78 -8.95
C LEU A 169 -11.37 -6.78 -7.80
N ALA A 170 -10.35 -5.92 -7.87
CA ALA A 170 -10.13 -4.87 -6.88
C ALA A 170 -11.10 -3.70 -7.09
#